data_cefa98bb71db6c4d568428e8b5e5f46a
#
_entry.id   cefa98bb71db6c4d568428e8b5e5f46a
#
_cell.length_a   1.000
_cell.length_b   1.000
_cell.length_c   1.000
_cell.angle_alpha   90.00
_cell.angle_beta   90.00
_cell.angle_gamma   90.00
#
_symmetry.space_group_name_H-M   'P 1'
#
loop_
_entity.id
_entity.type
_entity.pdbx_description
1 polymer ?
#
loop_
_entity_poly.entity_id
_entity_poly.type
_entity_poly.pdbx_seq_one_letter_code
_entity_poly.pdbx_strand_id
1 'polypeptide(L)'
;SKCGKTPQYAGLEKLHEQYQNKVSILGFPANNFLWQEPGSNQEIAEFCERNYGVKFQMFEKISVKGSDQHPLYQWLQSKTGHKPDWNFAKYLVSEDGTRVTFFKSSVQPLDDQLVSLIIQP
;
A
#
# COMPACT_ATOMS: atom_id res chain seq x y z
N SER A 1 -1.34 14.14 1.24
CA SER A 1 -0.66 13.39 0.18
C SER A 1 -0.46 14.26 -1.06
N LYS A 2 0.78 14.34 -1.55
CA LYS A 2 1.16 15.21 -2.67
C LYS A 2 1.59 14.44 -3.91
N CYS A 3 1.55 13.11 -3.87
CA CYS A 3 1.96 12.27 -4.99
C CYS A 3 0.93 12.31 -6.12
N GLY A 4 1.40 12.37 -7.39
CA GLY A 4 0.52 12.29 -8.56
C GLY A 4 -0.26 10.98 -8.66
N LYS A 5 0.14 9.95 -7.93
CA LYS A 5 -0.55 8.65 -7.87
C LYS A 5 -1.59 8.58 -6.74
N THR A 6 -1.77 9.65 -5.98
CA THR A 6 -2.74 9.71 -4.88
C THR A 6 -4.15 9.27 -5.29
N PRO A 7 -4.63 9.51 -6.52
CA PRO A 7 -5.92 8.97 -6.96
C PRO A 7 -6.06 7.45 -6.86
N GLN A 8 -4.97 6.70 -6.71
CA GLN A 8 -5.05 5.25 -6.48
C GLN A 8 -5.77 4.90 -5.17
N TYR A 9 -5.90 5.83 -4.23
CA TYR A 9 -6.71 5.60 -3.03
C TYR A 9 -8.15 5.19 -3.39
N ALA A 10 -8.72 5.79 -4.44
CA ALA A 10 -10.07 5.42 -4.88
C ALA A 10 -10.12 3.96 -5.35
N GLY A 11 -9.12 3.52 -6.10
CA GLY A 11 -9.04 2.13 -6.55
C GLY A 11 -8.80 1.16 -5.41
N LEU A 12 -7.96 1.55 -4.44
CA LEU A 12 -7.72 0.73 -3.25
C LEU A 12 -8.99 0.56 -2.42
N GLU A 13 -9.78 1.63 -2.27
CA GLU A 13 -11.04 1.54 -1.55
C GLU A 13 -12.05 0.64 -2.26
N LYS A 14 -12.12 0.71 -3.59
CA LYS A 14 -12.95 -0.21 -4.38
C LYS A 14 -12.52 -1.66 -4.20
N LEU A 15 -11.22 -1.91 -4.21
CA LEU A 15 -10.67 -3.24 -3.97
C LEU A 15 -11.08 -3.74 -2.58
N HIS A 16 -10.96 -2.88 -1.58
CA HIS A 16 -11.37 -3.18 -0.21
C HIS A 16 -12.85 -3.55 -0.14
N GLU A 17 -13.73 -2.75 -0.75
CA GLU A 17 -15.17 -2.98 -0.71
C GLU A 17 -15.57 -4.26 -1.45
N GLN A 18 -14.95 -4.53 -2.60
CA GLN A 18 -15.31 -5.69 -3.42
C GLN A 18 -14.77 -7.02 -2.88
N TYR A 19 -13.61 -7.00 -2.22
CA TYR A 19 -12.90 -8.22 -1.84
C TYR A 19 -12.55 -8.29 -0.34
N GLN A 20 -13.29 -7.58 0.52
CA GLN A 20 -12.98 -7.53 1.94
C GLN A 20 -13.04 -8.90 2.65
N ASN A 21 -13.72 -9.87 2.07
CA ASN A 21 -13.74 -11.24 2.60
C ASN A 21 -12.54 -12.07 2.14
N LYS A 22 -11.71 -11.55 1.23
CA LYS A 22 -10.59 -12.27 0.64
C LYS A 22 -9.26 -11.60 0.87
N VAL A 23 -9.23 -10.28 1.07
CA VAL A 23 -8.00 -9.52 1.27
C VAL A 23 -8.23 -8.41 2.27
N SER A 24 -7.21 -8.15 3.10
CA SER A 24 -7.18 -6.99 3.98
C SER A 24 -6.15 -6.01 3.43
N ILE A 25 -6.54 -4.76 3.26
CA ILE A 25 -5.63 -3.72 2.78
C ILE A 25 -5.10 -2.96 3.98
N LEU A 26 -3.77 -2.85 4.05
CA LEU A 26 -3.06 -2.15 5.11
C LEU A 26 -2.26 -1.02 4.47
N GLY A 27 -2.61 0.23 4.79
CA GLY A 27 -1.94 1.40 4.24
C GLY A 27 -0.85 1.92 5.17
N PHE A 28 0.36 2.05 4.65
CA PHE A 28 1.51 2.56 5.40
C PHE A 28 2.03 3.83 4.73
N PRO A 29 1.61 5.02 5.21
CA PRO A 29 2.14 6.26 4.66
C PRO A 29 3.64 6.37 4.91
N ALA A 30 4.35 6.97 3.95
CA ALA A 30 5.80 7.16 4.06
C ALA A 30 6.21 8.47 3.42
N ASN A 31 7.31 9.03 3.88
CA ASN A 31 7.86 10.28 3.34
C ASN A 31 9.21 10.07 2.65
N ASN A 32 9.50 8.83 2.24
CA ASN A 32 10.76 8.44 1.60
C ASN A 32 10.88 8.90 0.14
N PHE A 33 9.78 9.37 -0.47
CA PHE A 33 9.74 9.72 -1.89
C PHE A 33 9.45 11.20 -2.04
N LEU A 34 10.52 12.00 -2.00
CA LEU A 34 10.49 13.45 -2.19
C LEU A 34 9.54 14.16 -1.21
N TRP A 35 9.42 13.63 0.01
CA TRP A 35 8.60 14.24 1.05
C TRP A 35 7.15 14.51 0.64
N GLN A 36 6.57 13.58 -0.13
CA GLN A 36 5.21 13.74 -0.64
C GLN A 36 4.11 13.38 0.37
N GLU A 37 4.48 13.00 1.60
CA GLU A 37 3.54 12.72 2.69
C GLU A 37 3.95 13.47 3.96
N PRO A 38 3.94 14.85 3.93
CA PRO A 38 4.45 15.64 5.05
C PRO A 38 3.49 15.80 6.22
N GLY A 39 2.22 15.44 6.05
CA GLY A 39 1.21 15.62 7.09
C GLY A 39 1.40 14.70 8.28
N SER A 40 0.74 15.02 9.41
CA SER A 40 0.68 14.11 10.55
C SER A 40 -0.15 12.88 10.22
N ASN A 41 -0.04 11.83 11.03
CA ASN A 41 -0.81 10.59 10.82
C ASN A 41 -2.32 10.87 10.78
N GLN A 42 -2.81 11.74 11.66
CA GLN A 42 -4.21 12.12 11.70
C GLN A 42 -4.62 12.88 10.43
N GLU A 43 -3.80 13.84 10.01
CA GLU A 43 -4.08 14.63 8.81
C GLU A 43 -4.12 13.74 7.55
N ILE A 44 -3.23 12.76 7.45
CA ILE A 44 -3.19 11.82 6.34
C ILE A 44 -4.46 10.98 6.31
N ALA A 45 -4.87 10.44 7.47
CA ALA A 45 -6.08 9.62 7.57
C ALA A 45 -7.32 10.43 7.21
N GLU A 46 -7.43 11.67 7.70
CA GLU A 46 -8.55 12.56 7.38
C GLU A 46 -8.59 12.91 5.89
N PHE A 47 -7.43 13.17 5.30
CA PHE A 47 -7.32 13.46 3.87
C PHE A 47 -7.84 12.29 3.04
N CYS A 48 -7.42 11.07 3.36
CA CYS A 48 -7.83 9.86 2.63
C CYS A 48 -9.34 9.63 2.75
N GLU A 49 -9.89 9.77 3.96
CA GLU A 49 -11.32 9.59 4.18
C GLU A 49 -12.14 10.65 3.44
N ARG A 50 -11.76 11.93 3.58
CA ARG A 50 -12.51 13.06 3.03
C ARG A 50 -12.50 13.07 1.51
N ASN A 51 -11.36 12.78 0.88
CA ASN A 51 -11.19 12.93 -0.56
C ASN A 51 -11.44 11.64 -1.34
N TYR A 52 -11.25 10.47 -0.71
CA TYR A 52 -11.33 9.18 -1.40
C TYR A 52 -12.22 8.16 -0.71
N GLY A 53 -12.85 8.54 0.41
CA GLY A 53 -13.73 7.64 1.14
C GLY A 53 -13.03 6.41 1.73
N VAL A 54 -11.75 6.52 2.02
CA VAL A 54 -10.94 5.38 2.48
C VAL A 54 -11.43 4.85 3.80
N LYS A 55 -11.78 3.56 3.84
CA LYS A 55 -12.22 2.85 5.04
C LYS A 55 -11.33 1.66 5.40
N PHE A 56 -10.38 1.30 4.52
CA PHE A 56 -9.40 0.29 4.90
C PHE A 56 -8.42 0.85 5.93
N GLN A 57 -7.71 -0.03 6.63
CA GLN A 57 -6.84 0.34 7.75
C GLN A 57 -5.65 1.16 7.28
N MET A 58 -5.54 2.39 7.80
CA MET A 58 -4.35 3.23 7.64
C MET A 58 -3.54 3.16 8.93
N PHE A 59 -2.24 2.95 8.80
CA PHE A 59 -1.32 2.92 9.93
C PHE A 59 -0.54 4.22 10.03
N GLU A 60 0.24 4.37 11.08
CA GLU A 60 1.11 5.53 11.24
C GLU A 60 2.22 5.53 10.19
N LYS A 61 2.76 6.71 9.93
CA LYS A 61 3.83 6.88 8.96
C LYS A 61 5.09 6.13 9.40
N ILE A 62 5.70 5.39 8.47
CA ILE A 62 6.95 4.65 8.73
C ILE A 62 7.93 4.90 7.59
N SER A 63 9.19 4.52 7.80
CA SER A 63 10.17 4.51 6.74
C SER A 63 10.10 3.17 6.00
N VAL A 64 10.02 3.20 4.67
CA VAL A 64 9.86 1.99 3.84
C VAL A 64 11.12 1.63 3.08
N LYS A 65 12.16 2.46 3.16
CA LYS A 65 13.48 2.19 2.56
C LYS A 65 14.56 2.99 3.29
N GLY A 66 15.82 2.69 3.00
CA GLY A 66 16.95 3.41 3.56
C GLY A 66 17.43 2.78 4.87
N SER A 67 18.33 3.50 5.56
CA SER A 67 18.98 2.97 6.76
C SER A 67 18.04 2.76 7.94
N ASP A 68 16.91 3.50 7.99
CA ASP A 68 15.89 3.41 9.02
C ASP A 68 14.66 2.61 8.59
N GLN A 69 14.76 1.81 7.54
CA GLN A 69 13.67 1.01 7.01
C GLN A 69 13.01 0.17 8.11
N HIS A 70 11.67 0.27 8.21
CA HIS A 70 10.90 -0.47 9.20
C HIS A 70 11.05 -1.99 8.99
N PRO A 71 11.12 -2.79 10.07
CA PRO A 71 11.27 -4.26 9.96
C PRO A 71 10.27 -4.94 9.05
N LEU A 72 9.02 -4.47 8.99
CA LEU A 72 8.03 -5.03 8.06
C LEU A 72 8.53 -4.93 6.61
N TYR A 73 9.04 -3.76 6.22
CA TYR A 73 9.53 -3.58 4.86
C TYR A 73 10.87 -4.26 4.61
N GLN A 74 11.68 -4.45 5.65
CA GLN A 74 12.87 -5.30 5.56
C GLN A 74 12.48 -6.73 5.21
N TRP A 75 11.44 -7.25 5.87
CA TRP A 75 10.92 -8.58 5.59
C TRP A 75 10.34 -8.70 4.19
N LEU A 76 9.51 -7.73 3.77
CA LEU A 76 8.93 -7.71 2.43
C LEU A 76 10.02 -7.68 1.35
N GLN A 77 11.05 -6.88 1.56
CA GLN A 77 12.20 -6.81 0.65
C GLN A 77 12.96 -8.14 0.60
N SER A 78 13.16 -8.79 1.75
CA SER A 78 13.85 -10.08 1.80
C SER A 78 13.09 -11.17 1.05
N LYS A 79 11.77 -11.11 1.07
CA LYS A 79 10.91 -12.10 0.42
C LYS A 79 10.79 -11.91 -1.09
N THR A 80 10.87 -10.68 -1.57
CA THR A 80 10.61 -10.34 -2.97
C THR A 80 11.85 -9.91 -3.75
N GLY A 81 12.91 -9.49 -3.05
CA GLY A 81 14.05 -8.86 -3.68
C GLY A 81 13.78 -7.43 -4.13
N HIS A 82 12.62 -6.87 -3.76
CA HIS A 82 12.21 -5.53 -4.18
C HIS A 82 11.86 -4.65 -2.98
N LYS A 83 12.38 -3.43 -2.99
CA LYS A 83 11.92 -2.35 -2.11
C LYS A 83 10.91 -1.49 -2.88
N PRO A 84 10.08 -0.69 -2.20
CA PRO A 84 9.14 0.18 -2.89
C PRO A 84 9.87 1.10 -3.87
N ASP A 85 9.40 1.12 -5.12
CA ASP A 85 9.99 1.97 -6.17
C ASP A 85 9.50 3.41 -6.08
N TRP A 86 8.29 3.62 -5.55
CA TRP A 86 7.67 4.92 -5.38
C TRP A 86 6.48 4.80 -4.44
N ASN A 87 5.75 5.90 -4.22
CA ASN A 87 4.48 5.86 -3.49
C ASN A 87 3.49 4.92 -4.20
N PHE A 88 2.66 4.24 -3.44
CA PHE A 88 1.67 3.27 -3.91
C PHE A 88 2.28 1.98 -4.48
N ALA A 89 3.52 1.68 -4.17
CA ALA A 89 4.05 0.34 -4.35
C ALA A 89 3.27 -0.62 -3.43
N LYS A 90 3.08 -1.86 -3.88
CA LYS A 90 2.21 -2.81 -3.20
C LYS A 90 2.90 -4.14 -3.01
N TYR A 91 2.60 -4.79 -1.91
CA TYR A 91 3.02 -6.18 -1.65
C TYR A 91 1.77 -6.97 -1.31
N LEU A 92 1.53 -8.05 -2.02
CA LEU A 92 0.45 -8.98 -1.71
C LEU A 92 1.03 -10.17 -0.96
N VAL A 93 0.57 -10.37 0.27
CA VAL A 93 1.05 -11.44 1.14
C VAL A 93 -0.04 -12.50 1.23
N SER A 94 0.31 -13.76 1.01
CA SER A 94 -0.64 -14.87 1.16
C SER A 94 -1.07 -15.02 2.61
N GLU A 95 -2.23 -15.66 2.83
CA GLU A 95 -2.81 -15.84 4.15
C GLU A 95 -1.85 -16.52 5.12
N ASP A 96 -1.11 -17.52 4.65
CA ASP A 96 -0.12 -18.24 5.48
C ASP A 96 1.24 -17.54 5.57
N GLY A 97 1.43 -16.40 4.89
CA GLY A 97 2.66 -15.63 4.92
C GLY A 97 3.81 -16.21 4.08
N THR A 98 3.59 -17.28 3.32
CA THR A 98 4.67 -17.96 2.59
C THR A 98 4.97 -17.36 1.24
N ARG A 99 3.99 -16.69 0.61
CA ARG A 99 4.16 -16.08 -0.71
C ARG A 99 3.94 -14.58 -0.63
N VAL A 100 4.89 -13.82 -1.16
CA VAL A 100 4.80 -12.37 -1.23
C VAL A 100 5.08 -11.95 -2.67
N THR A 101 4.18 -11.16 -3.25
CA THR A 101 4.32 -10.65 -4.61
C THR A 101 4.40 -9.13 -4.57
N PHE A 102 5.40 -8.58 -5.24
CA PHE A 102 5.59 -7.14 -5.34
C PHE A 102 4.91 -6.61 -6.61
N PHE A 103 4.22 -5.48 -6.47
CA PHE A 103 3.65 -4.73 -7.59
C PHE A 103 4.19 -3.31 -7.57
N LYS A 104 4.73 -2.88 -8.71
CA LYS A 104 5.25 -1.51 -8.86
C LYS A 104 4.16 -0.47 -8.57
N SER A 105 4.59 0.72 -8.20
CA SER A 105 3.68 1.83 -7.91
C SER A 105 2.69 2.12 -9.05
N SER A 106 3.10 1.91 -10.29
CA SER A 106 2.25 2.16 -11.47
C SER A 106 1.14 1.13 -11.66
N VAL A 107 1.21 -0.02 -11.02
CA VAL A 107 0.15 -1.05 -11.12
C VAL A 107 -1.08 -0.57 -10.37
N GLN A 108 -2.21 -0.47 -11.07
CA GLN A 108 -3.45 0.00 -10.45
C GLN A 108 -4.01 -1.06 -9.50
N PRO A 109 -4.72 -0.63 -8.43
CA PRO A 109 -5.26 -1.58 -7.43
C PRO A 109 -6.18 -2.65 -8.01
N LEU A 110 -6.94 -2.31 -9.05
CA LEU A 110 -7.87 -3.25 -9.68
C LEU A 110 -7.30 -3.91 -10.95
N ASP A 111 -5.98 -3.82 -11.15
CA ASP A 111 -5.30 -4.51 -12.26
C ASP A 111 -5.56 -6.01 -12.17
N ASP A 112 -5.82 -6.63 -13.32
CA ASP A 112 -6.16 -8.06 -13.39
C ASP A 112 -5.08 -8.95 -12.78
N GLN A 113 -3.80 -8.60 -12.92
CA GLN A 113 -2.71 -9.38 -12.34
C GLN A 113 -2.80 -9.42 -10.82
N LEU A 114 -3.12 -8.29 -10.20
CA LEU A 114 -3.25 -8.20 -8.75
C LEU A 114 -4.51 -8.92 -8.29
N VAL A 115 -5.65 -8.61 -8.90
CA VAL A 115 -6.95 -9.17 -8.52
C VAL A 115 -6.96 -10.69 -8.69
N SER A 116 -6.35 -11.22 -9.76
CA SER A 116 -6.32 -12.66 -9.99
C SER A 116 -5.62 -13.41 -8.86
N LEU A 117 -4.57 -12.83 -8.28
CA LEU A 117 -3.86 -13.44 -7.15
C LEU A 117 -4.66 -13.38 -5.85
N ILE A 118 -5.60 -12.44 -5.73
CA ILE A 118 -6.52 -12.39 -4.58
C ILE A 118 -7.57 -13.47 -4.71
N ILE A 119 -8.12 -13.65 -5.92
CA ILE A 119 -9.23 -14.58 -6.17
C ILE A 119 -8.72 -16.02 -6.24
N GLN A 120 -7.56 -16.24 -6.86
CA GLN A 120 -6.97 -17.57 -7.06
C GLN A 120 -5.52 -17.54 -6.58
N PRO A 121 -5.33 -17.50 -5.25
CA PRO A 121 -3.99 -17.40 -4.68
C PRO A 121 -3.10 -18.63 -4.91
#